data_27727392657603a6de135683ff2500b1
#
_entry.id   27727392657603a6de135683ff2500b1
#
_cell.length_a   1.000
_cell.length_b   1.000
_cell.length_c   1.000
_cell.angle_alpha   90.00
_cell.angle_beta   90.00
_cell.angle_gamma   90.00
#
_symmetry.space_group_name_H-M   'P 1'
#
loop_
_entity.id
_entity.type
_entity.pdbx_description
1 polymer ?
#
loop_
_entity_poly.entity_id
_entity_poly.type
_entity_poly.pdbx_seq_one_letter_code
_entity_poly.pdbx_strand_id
1 'polypeptide(L)'
;MKTAFLLSLFYLLSGISYGQELEPRAYAALPKNLNTLVLAYGLTKGNVLTDPSLPIKDMKANVNSLTLGYVHTFGFANKLARVQLTVPYMKLSGKLKLNGVDTSATRSGFGDARLRFGINLTGSPPLDKKDFVRYTQKTIIGVSLVTSIPIGYYEQDKRINPGSHRWGFKPEIGISKRFNHVYAELYSGVWFFTANDKYLVTKTETQKPVFNIQGHAAYYFIRQMWVSINGNWFNGGQTIVDGVEQGSLLDNWRIGATWSFPIAKGHSLKLQFHVGAFTKSGYDYNAASLAYQWVF
;
A
#
# COMPACT_ATOMS: atom_id res chain seq x y z
N MET A 1 -38.89 -12.85 -6.97
CA MET A 1 -38.53 -11.42 -6.83
C MET A 1 -37.66 -11.10 -5.61
N LYS A 2 -37.85 -11.71 -4.44
CA LYS A 2 -37.03 -11.41 -3.23
C LYS A 2 -35.55 -11.85 -3.32
N THR A 3 -35.25 -12.91 -4.04
CA THR A 3 -33.88 -13.44 -4.23
C THR A 3 -33.03 -12.61 -5.20
N ALA A 4 -33.62 -12.03 -6.23
CA ALA A 4 -32.91 -11.17 -7.18
C ALA A 4 -32.53 -9.80 -6.56
N PHE A 5 -33.36 -9.30 -5.63
CA PHE A 5 -33.10 -8.04 -4.91
C PHE A 5 -31.96 -8.19 -3.88
N LEU A 6 -31.83 -9.37 -3.26
CA LEU A 6 -30.70 -9.69 -2.37
C LEU A 6 -29.36 -9.74 -3.10
N LEU A 7 -29.35 -10.11 -4.38
CA LEU A 7 -28.14 -10.17 -5.22
C LEU A 7 -27.66 -8.77 -5.64
N SER A 8 -28.54 -7.82 -5.87
CA SER A 8 -28.17 -6.43 -6.23
C SER A 8 -27.57 -5.63 -5.06
N LEU A 9 -27.94 -5.99 -3.82
CA LEU A 9 -27.57 -5.25 -2.62
C LEU A 9 -26.09 -5.41 -2.20
N PHE A 10 -25.44 -6.43 -2.70
CA PHE A 10 -24.05 -6.75 -2.35
C PHE A 10 -22.99 -6.12 -3.28
N TYR A 11 -23.32 -5.27 -4.23
CA TYR A 11 -22.41 -4.79 -5.28
C TYR A 11 -21.28 -3.83 -4.83
N LEU A 12 -21.20 -3.46 -3.56
CA LEU A 12 -20.35 -2.32 -3.13
C LEU A 12 -19.09 -2.67 -2.34
N LEU A 13 -18.77 -3.94 -2.18
CA LEU A 13 -17.60 -4.35 -1.38
C LEU A 13 -16.32 -4.61 -2.19
N SER A 14 -16.34 -4.34 -3.48
CA SER A 14 -15.21 -4.59 -4.38
C SER A 14 -14.04 -3.60 -4.27
N GLY A 15 -14.03 -2.73 -3.29
CA GLY A 15 -13.06 -1.63 -3.22
C GLY A 15 -12.13 -1.62 -2.02
N ILE A 16 -11.62 -2.76 -1.51
CA ILE A 16 -10.42 -2.71 -0.66
C ILE A 16 -9.23 -2.52 -1.59
N SER A 17 -9.06 -1.29 -2.06
CA SER A 17 -7.91 -0.89 -2.86
C SER A 17 -6.65 -0.97 -2.01
N TYR A 18 -5.83 -1.99 -2.25
CA TYR A 18 -4.50 -2.17 -1.66
C TYR A 18 -3.50 -1.06 -2.04
N GLY A 19 -3.95 -0.01 -2.76
CA GLY A 19 -3.13 1.09 -3.24
C GLY A 19 -2.79 2.18 -2.23
N GLN A 20 -3.29 2.13 -1.00
CA GLN A 20 -3.20 3.24 -0.03
C GLN A 20 -1.98 3.11 0.89
N GLU A 21 -0.79 3.00 0.35
CA GLU A 21 0.45 2.92 1.12
C GLU A 21 1.13 4.27 1.25
N LEU A 22 1.61 4.58 2.46
CA LEU A 22 2.55 5.66 2.74
C LEU A 22 3.94 5.04 2.86
N GLU A 23 4.81 5.30 1.89
CA GLU A 23 6.16 4.72 1.82
C GLU A 23 7.26 5.79 1.93
N PRO A 24 7.44 6.46 3.09
CA PRO A 24 8.52 7.41 3.25
C PRO A 24 9.87 6.72 3.05
N ARG A 25 10.81 7.43 2.42
CA ARG A 25 12.18 6.98 2.12
C ARG A 25 12.29 5.87 1.08
N ALA A 26 11.26 5.69 0.22
CA ALA A 26 11.28 4.68 -0.83
C ALA A 26 12.43 4.85 -1.83
N TYR A 27 12.89 6.08 -2.08
CA TYR A 27 14.03 6.38 -2.95
C TYR A 27 15.30 6.81 -2.18
N ALA A 28 15.41 6.48 -0.89
CA ALA A 28 16.60 6.84 -0.10
C ALA A 28 17.89 6.34 -0.74
N ALA A 29 18.97 7.12 -0.62
CA ALA A 29 20.30 6.63 -0.91
C ALA A 29 20.67 5.52 0.09
N LEU A 30 21.18 4.42 -0.42
CA LEU A 30 21.64 3.26 0.34
C LEU A 30 22.93 2.73 -0.28
N PRO A 31 23.77 2.01 0.46
CA PRO A 31 24.88 1.28 -0.14
C PRO A 31 24.35 0.15 -1.05
N LYS A 32 25.11 -0.23 -2.05
CA LYS A 32 24.85 -1.45 -2.83
C LYS A 32 25.13 -2.72 -2.00
N ASN A 33 24.63 -3.86 -2.45
CA ASN A 33 24.79 -5.18 -1.84
C ASN A 33 24.29 -5.23 -0.37
N LEU A 34 23.22 -4.45 -0.10
CA LEU A 34 22.55 -4.45 1.19
C LEU A 34 21.35 -5.40 1.12
N ASN A 35 21.26 -6.30 2.08
CA ASN A 35 20.08 -7.15 2.27
C ASN A 35 19.31 -6.66 3.49
N THR A 36 18.01 -6.60 3.40
CA THR A 36 17.14 -6.23 4.52
C THR A 36 15.95 -7.18 4.59
N LEU A 37 15.78 -7.84 5.72
CA LEU A 37 14.55 -8.55 6.06
C LEU A 37 13.65 -7.64 6.90
N VAL A 38 12.36 -7.71 6.63
CA VAL A 38 11.34 -6.93 7.34
C VAL A 38 10.25 -7.88 7.81
N LEU A 39 9.91 -7.81 9.09
CA LEU A 39 8.72 -8.44 9.65
C LEU A 39 7.84 -7.34 10.22
N ALA A 40 6.65 -7.16 9.67
CA ALA A 40 5.75 -6.10 10.07
C ALA A 40 4.40 -6.66 10.52
N TYR A 41 3.86 -6.10 11.61
CA TYR A 41 2.50 -6.33 12.06
C TYR A 41 1.69 -5.04 11.90
N GLY A 42 0.55 -5.14 11.26
CA GLY A 42 -0.35 -4.02 10.98
C GLY A 42 -1.76 -4.25 11.51
N LEU A 43 -2.33 -3.18 12.06
CA LEU A 43 -3.72 -3.08 12.51
C LEU A 43 -4.39 -1.98 11.71
N THR A 44 -5.52 -2.29 11.09
CA THR A 44 -6.32 -1.31 10.37
C THR A 44 -7.77 -1.43 10.82
N LYS A 45 -8.39 -0.30 11.17
CA LYS A 45 -9.79 -0.22 11.60
C LYS A 45 -10.46 0.98 10.97
N GLY A 46 -11.68 0.78 10.47
CA GLY A 46 -12.42 1.89 9.89
C GLY A 46 -13.78 1.53 9.35
N ASN A 47 -14.38 2.52 8.73
CA ASN A 47 -15.69 2.44 8.09
C ASN A 47 -15.53 2.26 6.59
N VAL A 48 -16.45 1.56 5.97
CA VAL A 48 -16.51 1.50 4.51
C VAL A 48 -17.64 2.42 4.06
N LEU A 49 -17.29 3.51 3.37
CA LEU A 49 -18.24 4.46 2.83
C LEU A 49 -18.89 3.87 1.59
N THR A 50 -20.18 3.67 1.66
CA THR A 50 -21.04 3.14 0.58
C THR A 50 -21.93 4.24 0.03
N ASP A 51 -22.53 4.01 -1.13
CA ASP A 51 -23.52 4.92 -1.69
C ASP A 51 -24.69 5.10 -0.70
N PRO A 52 -25.08 6.36 -0.35
CA PRO A 52 -26.16 6.64 0.61
C PRO A 52 -27.53 6.09 0.20
N SER A 53 -27.75 5.80 -1.09
CA SER A 53 -28.99 5.21 -1.59
C SER A 53 -29.18 3.74 -1.21
N LEU A 54 -28.14 3.10 -0.70
CA LEU A 54 -28.19 1.69 -0.35
C LEU A 54 -28.68 1.46 1.07
N PRO A 55 -29.42 0.34 1.30
CA PRO A 55 -29.91 -0.03 2.61
C PRO A 55 -28.82 -0.65 3.51
N ILE A 56 -27.56 -0.31 3.27
CA ILE A 56 -26.40 -0.73 4.07
C ILE A 56 -26.00 0.42 4.96
N LYS A 57 -25.95 0.19 6.27
CA LYS A 57 -25.51 1.16 7.26
C LYS A 57 -24.40 0.58 8.14
N ASP A 58 -23.62 1.47 8.74
CA ASP A 58 -22.62 1.14 9.78
C ASP A 58 -21.63 0.06 9.37
N MET A 59 -21.21 0.07 8.09
CA MET A 59 -20.26 -0.92 7.62
C MET A 59 -18.87 -0.65 8.20
N LYS A 60 -18.37 -1.56 9.01
CA LYS A 60 -17.05 -1.50 9.65
C LYS A 60 -16.17 -2.63 9.15
N ALA A 61 -14.91 -2.34 8.93
CA ALA A 61 -13.92 -3.34 8.58
C ALA A 61 -12.68 -3.22 9.47
N ASN A 62 -12.12 -4.37 9.85
CA ASN A 62 -10.86 -4.49 10.56
C ASN A 62 -9.95 -5.42 9.80
N VAL A 63 -8.69 -5.03 9.65
CA VAL A 63 -7.66 -5.85 9.03
C VAL A 63 -6.49 -5.97 9.99
N ASN A 64 -6.11 -7.20 10.29
CA ASN A 64 -4.85 -7.54 10.96
C ASN A 64 -3.94 -8.15 9.89
N SER A 65 -2.70 -7.71 9.80
CA SER A 65 -1.75 -8.21 8.82
C SER A 65 -0.40 -8.51 9.43
N LEU A 66 0.19 -9.64 9.03
CA LEU A 66 1.58 -9.96 9.27
C LEU A 66 2.27 -9.99 7.91
N THR A 67 3.25 -9.11 7.70
CA THR A 67 3.93 -8.97 6.40
C THR A 67 5.39 -9.34 6.52
N LEU A 68 5.84 -10.27 5.67
CA LEU A 68 7.25 -10.56 5.46
C LEU A 68 7.73 -9.77 4.24
N GLY A 69 8.85 -9.07 4.40
CA GLY A 69 9.47 -8.28 3.34
C GLY A 69 10.95 -8.61 3.18
N TYR A 70 11.44 -8.52 1.95
CA TYR A 70 12.86 -8.61 1.63
C TYR A 70 13.21 -7.50 0.66
N VAL A 71 14.32 -6.80 0.93
CA VAL A 71 14.88 -5.77 0.06
C VAL A 71 16.34 -6.08 -0.22
N HIS A 72 16.72 -6.04 -1.50
CA HIS A 72 18.10 -6.11 -1.94
C HIS A 72 18.47 -4.90 -2.78
N THR A 73 19.63 -4.28 -2.48
CA THR A 73 20.18 -3.17 -3.25
C THR A 73 21.38 -3.62 -4.05
N PHE A 74 21.51 -3.15 -5.28
CA PHE A 74 22.62 -3.52 -6.17
C PHE A 74 22.96 -2.39 -7.14
N GLY A 75 24.11 -2.51 -7.80
CA GLY A 75 24.48 -1.60 -8.88
C GLY A 75 23.91 -2.09 -10.21
N PHE A 76 23.24 -1.24 -10.96
CA PHE A 76 22.78 -1.48 -12.31
C PHE A 76 23.03 -0.25 -13.18
N ALA A 77 23.73 -0.38 -14.31
CA ALA A 77 24.08 0.72 -15.22
C ALA A 77 24.65 1.96 -14.49
N ASN A 78 25.60 1.76 -13.56
CA ASN A 78 26.20 2.80 -12.70
C ASN A 78 25.17 3.58 -11.85
N LYS A 79 24.01 3.01 -11.58
CA LYS A 79 22.97 3.56 -10.72
C LYS A 79 22.68 2.61 -9.57
N LEU A 80 22.20 3.15 -8.44
CA LEU A 80 21.67 2.32 -7.37
C LEU A 80 20.29 1.79 -7.78
N ALA A 81 20.17 0.48 -7.84
CA ALA A 81 18.92 -0.22 -8.04
C ALA A 81 18.52 -1.01 -6.78
N ARG A 82 17.25 -1.33 -6.67
CA ARG A 82 16.70 -2.18 -5.61
C ARG A 82 15.58 -3.05 -6.12
N VAL A 83 15.49 -4.24 -5.53
CA VAL A 83 14.34 -5.11 -5.63
C VAL A 83 13.76 -5.28 -4.23
N GLN A 84 12.45 -5.26 -4.12
CA GLN A 84 11.72 -5.47 -2.87
C GLN A 84 10.58 -6.43 -3.12
N LEU A 85 10.46 -7.46 -2.30
CA LEU A 85 9.33 -8.39 -2.28
C LEU A 85 8.65 -8.29 -0.93
N THR A 86 7.31 -8.22 -0.92
CA THR A 86 6.50 -8.29 0.31
C THR A 86 5.37 -9.28 0.14
N VAL A 87 5.11 -10.08 1.17
CA VAL A 87 4.05 -11.08 1.21
C VAL A 87 3.28 -10.90 2.51
N PRO A 88 2.04 -10.40 2.46
CA PRO A 88 1.20 -10.25 3.64
C PRO A 88 0.37 -11.52 3.90
N TYR A 89 0.21 -11.88 5.17
CA TYR A 89 -0.87 -12.74 5.65
C TYR A 89 -1.87 -11.86 6.38
N MET A 90 -3.15 -11.96 6.05
CA MET A 90 -4.17 -11.05 6.55
C MET A 90 -5.36 -11.78 7.15
N LYS A 91 -5.94 -11.16 8.20
CA LYS A 91 -7.25 -11.48 8.73
C LYS A 91 -8.15 -10.27 8.57
N LEU A 92 -9.14 -10.39 7.70
CA LEU A 92 -10.14 -9.40 7.37
C LEU A 92 -11.41 -9.72 8.15
N SER A 93 -11.98 -8.75 8.85
CA SER A 93 -13.27 -8.90 9.56
C SER A 93 -14.17 -7.72 9.19
N GLY A 94 -15.36 -8.00 8.70
CA GLY A 94 -16.37 -7.00 8.37
C GLY A 94 -17.63 -7.18 9.19
N LYS A 95 -18.26 -6.05 9.60
CA LYS A 95 -19.58 -6.00 10.23
C LYS A 95 -20.41 -4.95 9.49
N LEU A 96 -21.67 -5.23 9.25
CA LEU A 96 -22.61 -4.31 8.63
C LEU A 96 -24.03 -4.58 9.13
N LYS A 97 -24.91 -3.59 8.99
CA LYS A 97 -26.36 -3.77 9.11
C LYS A 97 -26.99 -3.84 7.73
N LEU A 98 -27.63 -4.97 7.45
CA LEU A 98 -28.37 -5.17 6.22
C LEU A 98 -29.87 -5.27 6.55
N ASN A 99 -30.68 -4.31 6.08
CA ASN A 99 -32.11 -4.23 6.43
C ASN A 99 -32.38 -4.30 7.95
N GLY A 100 -31.49 -3.69 8.75
CA GLY A 100 -31.59 -3.71 10.22
C GLY A 100 -31.03 -4.95 10.90
N VAL A 101 -30.59 -5.96 10.15
CA VAL A 101 -29.99 -7.21 10.71
C VAL A 101 -28.47 -7.10 10.71
N ASP A 102 -27.87 -7.34 11.89
CA ASP A 102 -26.41 -7.39 12.05
C ASP A 102 -25.84 -8.61 11.31
N THR A 103 -24.91 -8.35 10.39
CA THR A 103 -24.23 -9.37 9.60
C THR A 103 -22.72 -9.21 9.73
N SER A 104 -21.99 -10.31 9.86
CA SER A 104 -20.53 -10.30 9.95
C SER A 104 -19.89 -11.35 9.08
N ALA A 105 -18.69 -11.08 8.58
CA ALA A 105 -17.88 -12.04 7.86
C ALA A 105 -16.40 -11.89 8.26
N THR A 106 -15.69 -13.01 8.29
CA THR A 106 -14.23 -13.05 8.53
C THR A 106 -13.59 -13.90 7.45
N ARG A 107 -12.46 -13.43 6.93
CA ARG A 107 -11.59 -14.13 5.99
C ARG A 107 -10.14 -14.02 6.44
N SER A 108 -9.37 -15.08 6.27
CA SER A 108 -7.93 -15.05 6.52
C SER A 108 -7.18 -15.83 5.45
N GLY A 109 -5.99 -15.38 5.13
CA GLY A 109 -5.14 -16.01 4.13
C GLY A 109 -4.01 -15.09 3.69
N PHE A 110 -3.16 -15.59 2.81
CA PHE A 110 -2.16 -14.76 2.16
C PHE A 110 -2.84 -13.74 1.25
N GLY A 111 -2.37 -12.50 1.32
CA GLY A 111 -2.70 -11.49 0.33
C GLY A 111 -1.80 -11.59 -0.90
N ASP A 112 -2.05 -10.74 -1.89
CA ASP A 112 -1.21 -10.69 -3.08
C ASP A 112 0.20 -10.22 -2.73
N ALA A 113 1.19 -10.91 -3.28
CA ALA A 113 2.58 -10.49 -3.13
C ALA A 113 2.84 -9.21 -3.93
N ARG A 114 3.74 -8.36 -3.43
CA ARG A 114 4.18 -7.17 -4.15
C ARG A 114 5.67 -7.24 -4.43
N LEU A 115 6.00 -7.08 -5.70
CA LEU A 115 7.36 -6.96 -6.18
C LEU A 115 7.58 -5.52 -6.65
N ARG A 116 8.56 -4.83 -6.07
CA ARG A 116 9.00 -3.52 -6.54
C ARG A 116 10.41 -3.62 -7.10
N PHE A 117 10.60 -3.18 -8.32
CA PHE A 117 11.90 -2.88 -8.90
C PHE A 117 12.03 -1.37 -9.01
N GLY A 118 13.11 -0.81 -8.44
CA GLY A 118 13.37 0.63 -8.46
C GLY A 118 14.81 0.95 -8.81
N ILE A 119 15.03 2.09 -9.47
CA ILE A 119 16.34 2.60 -9.81
C ILE A 119 16.41 4.11 -9.54
N ASN A 120 17.47 4.54 -8.86
CA ASN A 120 17.78 5.95 -8.65
C ASN A 120 18.57 6.47 -9.85
N LEU A 121 17.93 7.25 -10.71
CA LEU A 121 18.52 7.76 -11.95
C LEU A 121 19.63 8.79 -11.68
N THR A 122 19.45 9.61 -10.61
CA THR A 122 20.38 10.64 -10.18
C THR A 122 20.63 10.60 -8.68
N GLY A 123 21.67 11.26 -8.21
CA GLY A 123 21.87 11.61 -6.79
C GLY A 123 22.07 10.42 -5.83
N SER A 124 22.33 9.22 -6.33
CA SER A 124 22.60 8.03 -5.50
C SER A 124 23.45 7.04 -6.29
N PRO A 125 24.77 7.22 -6.34
CA PRO A 125 25.67 6.27 -6.98
C PRO A 125 25.69 4.94 -6.21
N PRO A 126 25.99 3.80 -6.87
CA PRO A 126 26.02 2.46 -6.27
C PRO A 126 27.33 2.25 -5.47
N LEU A 127 27.44 2.90 -4.32
CA LEU A 127 28.60 2.87 -3.45
C LEU A 127 28.59 1.62 -2.55
N ASP A 128 29.78 1.09 -2.26
CA ASP A 128 29.99 0.11 -1.19
C ASP A 128 29.77 0.73 0.19
N LYS A 129 29.52 -0.12 1.22
CA LYS A 129 29.29 0.34 2.60
C LYS A 129 30.38 1.30 3.10
N LYS A 130 31.65 1.06 2.75
CA LYS A 130 32.82 1.87 3.18
C LYS A 130 32.73 3.31 2.62
N ASP A 131 32.44 3.45 1.34
CA ASP A 131 32.39 4.74 0.65
C ASP A 131 31.08 5.46 0.98
N PHE A 132 29.98 4.74 1.17
CA PHE A 132 28.69 5.28 1.53
C PHE A 132 28.70 6.00 2.90
N VAL A 133 29.60 5.63 3.82
CA VAL A 133 29.74 6.33 5.12
C VAL A 133 30.04 7.82 4.95
N ARG A 134 30.81 8.19 3.93
CA ARG A 134 31.19 9.59 3.63
C ARG A 134 30.25 10.28 2.65
N TYR A 135 29.30 9.53 2.09
CA TYR A 135 28.40 10.05 1.07
C TYR A 135 27.29 10.91 1.69
N THR A 136 27.08 12.07 1.10
CA THR A 136 25.94 12.96 1.39
C THR A 136 24.95 12.89 0.24
N GLN A 137 23.71 12.53 0.53
CA GLN A 137 22.66 12.43 -0.47
C GLN A 137 22.49 13.76 -1.22
N LYS A 138 22.60 13.69 -2.54
CA LYS A 138 22.21 14.75 -3.48
C LYS A 138 20.71 14.62 -3.80
N THR A 139 20.18 15.51 -4.66
CA THR A 139 18.81 15.33 -5.16
C THR A 139 18.71 14.04 -5.95
N ILE A 140 17.85 13.14 -5.49
CA ILE A 140 17.56 11.87 -6.18
C ILE A 140 16.31 12.06 -7.02
N ILE A 141 16.40 11.62 -8.28
CA ILE A 141 15.24 11.31 -9.11
C ILE A 141 15.31 9.81 -9.34
N GLY A 142 14.24 9.10 -9.00
CA GLY A 142 14.16 7.66 -9.15
C GLY A 142 12.86 7.25 -9.82
N VAL A 143 12.88 6.08 -10.43
CA VAL A 143 11.69 5.44 -11.01
C VAL A 143 11.56 4.04 -10.46
N SER A 144 10.34 3.55 -10.38
CA SER A 144 10.07 2.16 -10.00
C SER A 144 8.84 1.60 -10.70
N LEU A 145 8.77 0.29 -10.78
CA LEU A 145 7.59 -0.47 -11.11
C LEU A 145 7.22 -1.32 -9.90
N VAL A 146 6.03 -1.12 -9.36
CA VAL A 146 5.44 -1.99 -8.35
C VAL A 146 4.46 -2.92 -9.04
N THR A 147 4.62 -4.22 -8.85
CA THR A 147 3.74 -5.25 -9.41
C THR A 147 3.03 -5.98 -8.27
N SER A 148 1.70 -6.00 -8.27
CA SER A 148 0.88 -6.87 -7.44
C SER A 148 0.67 -8.20 -8.16
N ILE A 149 1.11 -9.28 -7.54
CA ILE A 149 1.08 -10.64 -8.10
C ILE A 149 -0.09 -11.39 -7.45
N PRO A 150 -1.08 -11.89 -8.22
CA PRO A 150 -2.33 -12.45 -7.70
C PRO A 150 -2.17 -13.88 -7.18
N ILE A 151 -1.31 -14.08 -6.18
CA ILE A 151 -1.09 -15.36 -5.49
C ILE A 151 -1.82 -15.46 -4.15
N GLY A 152 -2.54 -14.40 -3.78
CA GLY A 152 -3.29 -14.36 -2.54
C GLY A 152 -4.48 -15.30 -2.53
N TYR A 153 -4.94 -15.63 -1.31
CA TYR A 153 -6.13 -16.46 -1.11
C TYR A 153 -7.37 -15.75 -1.65
N TYR A 154 -8.10 -16.42 -2.56
CA TYR A 154 -9.26 -15.87 -3.24
C TYR A 154 -10.38 -16.93 -3.34
N GLU A 155 -11.55 -16.62 -2.75
CA GLU A 155 -12.79 -17.37 -2.90
C GLU A 155 -13.70 -16.62 -3.90
N GLN A 156 -14.01 -17.27 -5.02
CA GLN A 156 -14.73 -16.64 -6.14
C GLN A 156 -16.15 -16.19 -5.78
N ASP A 157 -16.84 -16.91 -4.89
CA ASP A 157 -18.20 -16.61 -4.43
C ASP A 157 -18.24 -15.53 -3.32
N LYS A 158 -17.08 -15.05 -2.88
CA LYS A 158 -16.94 -14.04 -1.83
C LYS A 158 -16.45 -12.72 -2.40
N ARG A 159 -16.97 -11.63 -1.84
CA ARG A 159 -16.59 -10.26 -2.24
C ARG A 159 -15.37 -9.73 -1.52
N ILE A 160 -15.17 -10.18 -0.28
CA ILE A 160 -14.01 -9.76 0.53
C ILE A 160 -13.03 -10.92 0.55
N ASN A 161 -11.86 -10.69 0.00
CA ASN A 161 -10.78 -11.66 -0.09
C ASN A 161 -9.45 -11.03 0.30
N PRO A 162 -8.51 -11.80 0.86
CA PRO A 162 -7.12 -11.38 1.02
C PRO A 162 -6.40 -11.10 -0.30
N GLY A 163 -6.64 -11.90 -1.33
CA GLY A 163 -6.12 -11.71 -2.69
C GLY A 163 -7.16 -11.06 -3.61
N SER A 164 -6.69 -10.47 -4.70
CA SER A 164 -7.53 -9.74 -5.68
C SER A 164 -7.84 -10.52 -6.96
N HIS A 165 -7.17 -11.67 -7.17
CA HIS A 165 -7.26 -12.49 -8.37
C HIS A 165 -7.02 -11.70 -9.68
N ARG A 166 -6.20 -10.66 -9.62
CA ARG A 166 -5.80 -9.84 -10.78
C ARG A 166 -4.42 -9.25 -10.58
N TRP A 167 -3.70 -9.04 -11.67
CA TRP A 167 -2.44 -8.31 -11.65
C TRP A 167 -2.67 -6.82 -11.45
N GLY A 168 -1.73 -6.18 -10.75
CA GLY A 168 -1.65 -4.73 -10.65
C GLY A 168 -0.25 -4.24 -10.98
N PHE A 169 -0.13 -3.10 -11.68
CA PHE A 169 1.13 -2.50 -12.08
C PHE A 169 1.11 -1.01 -11.74
N LYS A 170 2.10 -0.55 -10.99
CA LYS A 170 2.26 0.88 -10.69
C LYS A 170 3.64 1.37 -11.15
N PRO A 171 3.79 1.91 -12.34
CA PRO A 171 4.91 2.79 -12.64
C PRO A 171 4.86 4.01 -11.72
N GLU A 172 6.00 4.40 -11.15
CA GLU A 172 6.12 5.50 -10.20
C GLU A 172 7.42 6.25 -10.45
N ILE A 173 7.38 7.57 -10.35
CA ILE A 173 8.53 8.47 -10.30
C ILE A 173 8.59 9.12 -8.94
N GLY A 174 9.79 9.33 -8.41
CA GLY A 174 10.01 9.98 -7.13
C GLY A 174 11.18 10.94 -7.15
N ILE A 175 11.02 12.02 -6.39
CA ILE A 175 12.09 12.97 -6.09
C ILE A 175 12.33 12.96 -4.59
N SER A 176 13.60 12.90 -4.17
CA SER A 176 14.02 13.01 -2.77
C SER A 176 15.16 14.01 -2.67
N LYS A 177 14.98 15.08 -1.90
CA LYS A 177 15.98 16.14 -1.70
C LYS A 177 16.30 16.29 -0.22
N ARG A 178 17.59 16.34 0.08
CA ARG A 178 18.09 16.56 1.42
C ARG A 178 18.34 18.06 1.66
N PHE A 179 17.89 18.54 2.82
CA PHE A 179 18.17 19.86 3.38
C PHE A 179 18.71 19.66 4.81
N ASN A 180 20.03 19.59 4.97
CA ASN A 180 20.69 19.26 6.24
C ASN A 180 20.15 17.95 6.86
N HIS A 181 19.32 18.06 7.90
CA HIS A 181 18.69 16.93 8.59
C HIS A 181 17.30 16.57 8.05
N VAL A 182 16.71 17.42 7.19
CA VAL A 182 15.38 17.22 6.61
C VAL A 182 15.50 16.62 5.23
N TYR A 183 14.65 15.65 4.93
CA TYR A 183 14.47 15.08 3.59
C TYR A 183 13.04 15.33 3.14
N ALA A 184 12.89 16.13 2.08
CA ALA A 184 11.61 16.33 1.41
C ALA A 184 11.50 15.38 0.22
N GLU A 185 10.36 14.70 0.10
CA GLU A 185 10.12 13.70 -0.92
C GLU A 185 8.75 13.89 -1.55
N LEU A 186 8.68 13.67 -2.86
CA LEU A 186 7.44 13.67 -3.63
C LEU A 186 7.47 12.49 -4.60
N TYR A 187 6.44 11.66 -4.55
CA TYR A 187 6.29 10.50 -5.44
C TYR A 187 4.97 10.60 -6.18
N SER A 188 4.94 10.17 -7.43
CA SER A 188 3.72 10.10 -8.24
C SER A 188 3.71 8.81 -9.04
N GLY A 189 2.58 8.13 -9.04
CA GLY A 189 2.40 6.88 -9.78
C GLY A 189 0.96 6.66 -10.21
N VAL A 190 0.78 5.67 -11.06
CA VAL A 190 -0.55 5.27 -11.55
C VAL A 190 -0.67 3.76 -11.48
N TRP A 191 -1.68 3.26 -10.77
CA TRP A 191 -2.04 1.85 -10.78
C TRP A 191 -2.88 1.50 -12.00
N PHE A 192 -2.50 0.43 -12.67
CA PHE A 192 -3.26 -0.25 -13.70
C PHE A 192 -3.55 -1.67 -13.23
N PHE A 193 -4.72 -2.20 -13.57
CA PHE A 193 -5.15 -3.53 -13.15
C PHE A 193 -5.62 -4.34 -14.35
N THR A 194 -5.34 -5.65 -14.33
CA THR A 194 -6.02 -6.58 -15.24
C THR A 194 -7.45 -6.86 -14.75
N ALA A 195 -8.27 -7.45 -15.59
CA ALA A 195 -9.58 -7.93 -15.17
C ALA A 195 -9.47 -9.08 -14.16
N ASN A 196 -10.44 -9.17 -13.26
CA ASN A 196 -10.75 -10.37 -12.46
C ASN A 196 -11.97 -11.04 -13.10
N ASP A 197 -11.75 -12.12 -13.82
CA ASP A 197 -12.77 -12.88 -14.56
C ASP A 197 -13.50 -13.94 -13.70
N LYS A 198 -13.15 -14.03 -12.42
CA LYS A 198 -13.74 -14.95 -11.45
C LYS A 198 -14.51 -14.24 -10.33
N TYR A 199 -14.85 -12.98 -10.55
CA TYR A 199 -15.60 -12.22 -9.56
C TYR A 199 -17.02 -12.77 -9.42
N LEU A 200 -17.42 -13.11 -8.18
CA LEU A 200 -18.70 -13.74 -7.88
C LEU A 200 -19.02 -14.93 -8.80
N VAL A 201 -17.99 -15.76 -9.04
CA VAL A 201 -18.00 -17.00 -9.84
C VAL A 201 -18.09 -16.75 -11.35
N THR A 202 -19.06 -15.94 -11.81
CA THR A 202 -19.38 -15.78 -13.24
C THR A 202 -19.22 -14.35 -13.76
N LYS A 203 -18.82 -13.40 -12.91
CA LYS A 203 -18.70 -11.98 -13.29
C LYS A 203 -17.27 -11.58 -13.60
N THR A 204 -17.15 -10.55 -14.40
CA THR A 204 -15.88 -9.90 -14.68
C THR A 204 -15.84 -8.54 -14.00
N GLU A 205 -14.83 -8.33 -13.15
CA GLU A 205 -14.54 -7.06 -12.51
C GLU A 205 -13.33 -6.41 -13.18
N THR A 206 -13.48 -5.15 -13.59
CA THR A 206 -12.40 -4.29 -14.07
C THR A 206 -12.32 -3.03 -13.23
N GLN A 207 -11.17 -2.35 -13.23
CA GLN A 207 -10.99 -1.10 -12.51
C GLN A 207 -10.23 -0.11 -13.39
N LYS A 208 -10.74 1.12 -13.48
CA LYS A 208 -10.05 2.24 -14.12
C LYS A 208 -8.75 2.57 -13.38
N PRO A 209 -7.76 3.20 -14.01
CA PRO A 209 -6.51 3.56 -13.35
C PRO A 209 -6.72 4.38 -12.08
N VAL A 210 -5.82 4.18 -11.08
CA VAL A 210 -5.78 4.96 -9.83
C VAL A 210 -4.52 5.80 -9.82
N PHE A 211 -4.67 7.11 -9.83
CA PHE A 211 -3.59 8.07 -9.61
C PHE A 211 -3.22 8.13 -8.14
N ASN A 212 -1.93 8.26 -7.86
CA ASN A 212 -1.39 8.35 -6.53
C ASN A 212 -0.29 9.40 -6.47
N ILE A 213 -0.39 10.32 -5.49
CA ILE A 213 0.66 11.29 -5.19
C ILE A 213 0.96 11.19 -3.69
N GLN A 214 2.25 11.04 -3.34
CA GLN A 214 2.72 10.97 -1.97
C GLN A 214 3.73 12.09 -1.69
N GLY A 215 3.55 12.78 -0.57
CA GLY A 215 4.50 13.76 -0.05
C GLY A 215 5.01 13.34 1.31
N HIS A 216 6.33 13.46 1.55
CA HIS A 216 6.94 13.10 2.82
C HIS A 216 7.96 14.16 3.25
N ALA A 217 7.98 14.47 4.54
CA ALA A 217 9.04 15.27 5.16
C ALA A 217 9.61 14.46 6.32
N ALA A 218 10.85 14.02 6.20
CA ALA A 218 11.55 13.21 7.20
C ALA A 218 12.67 14.00 7.85
N TYR A 219 12.73 14.00 9.18
CA TYR A 219 13.82 14.62 9.97
C TYR A 219 14.68 13.53 10.60
N TYR A 220 15.97 13.61 10.37
CA TYR A 220 16.97 12.70 10.93
C TYR A 220 17.66 13.29 12.15
N PHE A 221 17.48 12.69 13.31
CA PHE A 221 18.22 13.00 14.53
C PHE A 221 19.66 12.51 14.42
N ILE A 222 19.80 11.26 14.00
CA ILE A 222 21.06 10.60 13.65
C ILE A 222 20.81 9.74 12.39
N ARG A 223 21.88 9.19 11.81
CA ARG A 223 21.82 8.49 10.51
C ARG A 223 20.76 7.38 10.40
N GLN A 224 20.41 6.73 11.50
CA GLN A 224 19.49 5.59 11.54
C GLN A 224 18.19 5.89 12.30
N MET A 225 18.08 7.08 12.91
CA MET A 225 16.91 7.49 13.67
C MET A 225 16.25 8.70 13.02
N TRP A 226 15.01 8.54 12.60
CA TRP A 226 14.26 9.60 11.93
C TRP A 226 12.75 9.49 12.22
N VAL A 227 12.09 10.62 12.08
CA VAL A 227 10.63 10.73 12.06
C VAL A 227 10.20 11.34 10.75
N SER A 228 8.99 11.06 10.31
CA SER A 228 8.40 11.75 9.16
C SER A 228 6.92 12.03 9.34
N ILE A 229 6.48 13.11 8.69
CA ILE A 229 5.07 13.34 8.37
C ILE A 229 4.86 12.97 6.91
N ASN A 230 3.70 12.41 6.61
CA ASN A 230 3.40 11.82 5.33
C ASN A 230 2.01 12.21 4.88
N GLY A 231 1.83 12.49 3.60
CA GLY A 231 0.55 12.71 2.96
C GLY A 231 0.42 11.85 1.71
N ASN A 232 -0.79 11.41 1.41
CA ASN A 232 -1.08 10.67 0.20
C ASN A 232 -2.45 11.05 -0.34
N TRP A 233 -2.54 11.22 -1.67
CA TRP A 233 -3.78 11.46 -2.40
C TRP A 233 -3.96 10.38 -3.46
N PHE A 234 -5.18 9.87 -3.54
CA PHE A 234 -5.62 8.90 -4.53
C PHE A 234 -6.80 9.43 -5.29
N ASN A 235 -6.78 9.28 -6.61
CA ASN A 235 -7.89 9.67 -7.46
C ASN A 235 -8.11 8.65 -8.59
N GLY A 236 -9.36 8.42 -8.97
CA GLY A 236 -9.73 7.48 -10.02
C GLY A 236 -10.23 6.14 -9.50
N GLY A 237 -9.92 5.06 -10.20
CA GLY A 237 -10.17 3.70 -9.72
C GLY A 237 -11.64 3.26 -9.72
N GLN A 238 -12.48 3.86 -10.57
CA GLN A 238 -13.86 3.40 -10.76
C GLN A 238 -13.88 1.91 -11.10
N THR A 239 -14.55 1.11 -10.29
CA THR A 239 -14.77 -0.32 -10.52
C THR A 239 -15.97 -0.53 -11.42
N ILE A 240 -15.86 -1.48 -12.35
CA ILE A 240 -16.89 -1.84 -13.32
C ILE A 240 -17.08 -3.35 -13.22
N VAL A 241 -18.32 -3.81 -13.05
CA VAL A 241 -18.69 -5.22 -13.01
C VAL A 241 -19.67 -5.51 -14.14
N ASP A 242 -19.29 -6.39 -15.07
CA ASP A 242 -20.06 -6.72 -16.27
C ASP A 242 -20.54 -5.48 -17.04
N GLY A 243 -19.67 -4.48 -17.18
CA GLY A 243 -19.96 -3.21 -17.85
C GLY A 243 -20.68 -2.16 -17.02
N VAL A 244 -21.09 -2.47 -15.77
CA VAL A 244 -21.84 -1.56 -14.89
C VAL A 244 -20.87 -0.89 -13.89
N GLU A 245 -20.82 0.43 -13.88
CA GLU A 245 -20.03 1.21 -12.92
C GLU A 245 -20.60 1.09 -11.49
N GLN A 246 -19.71 0.94 -10.50
CA GLN A 246 -20.06 0.62 -9.11
C GLN A 246 -20.07 1.84 -8.16
N GLY A 247 -19.98 3.06 -8.65
CA GLY A 247 -19.94 4.26 -7.81
C GLY A 247 -18.71 4.36 -6.88
N SER A 248 -17.62 3.65 -7.22
CA SER A 248 -16.44 3.48 -6.38
C SER A 248 -15.29 4.45 -6.72
N LEU A 249 -15.59 5.58 -7.38
CA LEU A 249 -14.59 6.57 -7.76
C LEU A 249 -13.90 7.15 -6.52
N LEU A 250 -12.59 6.94 -6.43
CA LEU A 250 -11.77 7.44 -5.34
C LEU A 250 -11.44 8.93 -5.53
N ASP A 251 -11.45 9.66 -4.44
CA ASP A 251 -10.84 10.97 -4.25
C ASP A 251 -10.52 11.06 -2.76
N ASN A 252 -9.44 10.41 -2.35
CA ASN A 252 -9.16 10.12 -0.95
C ASN A 252 -7.81 10.71 -0.54
N TRP A 253 -7.76 11.36 0.61
CA TRP A 253 -6.55 11.88 1.23
C TRP A 253 -6.24 11.11 2.50
N ARG A 254 -4.97 10.85 2.72
CA ARG A 254 -4.48 10.23 3.94
C ARG A 254 -3.29 11.02 4.47
N ILE A 255 -3.20 11.10 5.80
CA ILE A 255 -2.06 11.67 6.48
C ILE A 255 -1.49 10.65 7.47
N GLY A 256 -0.21 10.76 7.77
CA GLY A 256 0.42 9.83 8.70
C GLY A 256 1.76 10.31 9.22
N ALA A 257 2.26 9.56 10.19
CA ALA A 257 3.57 9.75 10.78
C ALA A 257 4.34 8.42 10.80
N THR A 258 5.65 8.52 10.68
CA THR A 258 6.54 7.36 10.82
C THR A 258 7.66 7.70 11.78
N TRP A 259 8.03 6.76 12.63
CA TRP A 259 9.23 6.82 13.46
C TRP A 259 10.06 5.56 13.26
N SER A 260 11.32 5.73 12.84
CA SER A 260 12.28 4.64 12.69
C SER A 260 13.45 4.89 13.62
N PHE A 261 13.86 3.86 14.37
CA PHE A 261 14.96 3.96 15.33
C PHE A 261 15.75 2.65 15.41
N PRO A 262 17.09 2.73 15.59
CA PRO A 262 17.93 1.56 15.77
C PRO A 262 17.73 0.96 17.16
N ILE A 263 17.77 -0.37 17.25
CA ILE A 263 17.76 -1.12 18.54
C ILE A 263 19.06 -1.88 18.75
N ALA A 264 19.77 -2.24 17.67
CA ALA A 264 21.09 -2.85 17.70
C ALA A 264 21.78 -2.62 16.33
N LYS A 265 23.04 -3.02 16.21
CA LYS A 265 23.77 -2.93 14.93
C LYS A 265 23.08 -3.77 13.85
N GLY A 266 22.61 -3.11 12.79
CA GLY A 266 21.85 -3.74 11.70
C GLY A 266 20.39 -4.00 12.01
N HIS A 267 19.89 -3.66 13.19
CA HIS A 267 18.51 -3.90 13.62
C HIS A 267 17.80 -2.60 13.95
N SER A 268 16.60 -2.42 13.44
CA SER A 268 15.76 -1.24 13.71
C SER A 268 14.29 -1.60 13.85
N LEU A 269 13.56 -0.75 14.55
CA LEU A 269 12.11 -0.75 14.59
C LEU A 269 11.57 0.46 13.84
N LYS A 270 10.43 0.27 13.18
CA LYS A 270 9.70 1.32 12.50
C LYS A 270 8.24 1.26 12.90
N LEU A 271 7.76 2.36 13.50
CA LEU A 271 6.36 2.58 13.84
C LEU A 271 5.75 3.48 12.77
N GLN A 272 4.55 3.15 12.32
CA GLN A 272 3.79 3.96 11.38
C GLN A 272 2.34 4.09 11.86
N PHE A 273 1.82 5.31 11.75
CA PHE A 273 0.43 5.63 12.02
C PHE A 273 -0.12 6.44 10.86
N HIS A 274 -1.30 6.13 10.40
CA HIS A 274 -1.98 6.95 9.40
C HIS A 274 -3.49 6.88 9.55
N VAL A 275 -4.13 7.98 9.15
CA VAL A 275 -5.58 8.18 9.22
C VAL A 275 -6.11 8.68 7.88
N GLY A 276 -7.38 8.45 7.62
CA GLY A 276 -8.11 9.13 6.55
C GLY A 276 -8.25 10.61 6.91
N ALA A 277 -7.78 11.50 6.02
CA ALA A 277 -8.01 12.94 6.18
C ALA A 277 -9.29 13.37 5.47
N PHE A 278 -9.58 12.75 4.34
CA PHE A 278 -10.81 12.86 3.58
C PHE A 278 -10.99 11.60 2.77
N THR A 279 -12.18 10.99 2.81
CA THR A 279 -12.50 9.79 2.04
C THR A 279 -13.86 9.97 1.36
N LYS A 280 -13.83 10.04 0.02
CA LYS A 280 -15.04 10.15 -0.79
C LYS A 280 -15.76 8.81 -0.94
N SER A 281 -14.99 7.75 -1.15
CA SER A 281 -15.49 6.40 -1.40
C SER A 281 -14.52 5.33 -0.91
N GLY A 282 -15.04 4.15 -0.59
CA GLY A 282 -14.24 3.01 -0.17
C GLY A 282 -13.96 2.99 1.33
N TYR A 283 -12.78 2.54 1.71
CA TYR A 283 -12.43 2.28 3.10
C TYR A 283 -11.77 3.49 3.76
N ASP A 284 -12.50 4.11 4.70
CA ASP A 284 -11.97 5.16 5.59
C ASP A 284 -11.48 4.51 6.87
N TYR A 285 -10.17 4.47 7.05
CA TYR A 285 -9.55 3.71 8.12
C TYR A 285 -8.39 4.44 8.80
N ASN A 286 -8.19 4.09 10.05
CA ASN A 286 -6.98 4.37 10.80
C ASN A 286 -6.12 3.12 10.83
N ALA A 287 -4.82 3.28 10.69
CA ALA A 287 -3.89 2.17 10.72
C ALA A 287 -2.68 2.48 11.59
N ALA A 288 -2.22 1.43 12.27
CA ALA A 288 -0.98 1.41 13.03
C ALA A 288 -0.16 0.19 12.61
N SER A 289 1.14 0.34 12.46
CA SER A 289 2.02 -0.80 12.23
C SER A 289 3.34 -0.69 12.97
N LEU A 290 3.87 -1.86 13.34
CA LEU A 290 5.21 -2.03 13.87
C LEU A 290 5.98 -2.96 12.93
N ALA A 291 7.12 -2.50 12.45
CA ALA A 291 8.01 -3.30 11.62
C ALA A 291 9.39 -3.44 12.28
N TYR A 292 9.85 -4.67 12.36
CA TYR A 292 11.23 -4.99 12.66
C TYR A 292 12.01 -5.14 11.34
N GLN A 293 13.20 -4.54 11.29
CA GLN A 293 14.06 -4.55 10.11
C GLN A 293 15.45 -5.06 10.50
N TRP A 294 15.95 -6.03 9.77
CA TRP A 294 17.30 -6.58 9.91
C TRP A 294 18.08 -6.37 8.61
N VAL A 295 19.18 -5.65 8.73
CA VAL A 295 20.11 -5.29 7.64
C VAL A 295 21.41 -6.08 7.79
N PHE A 296 21.80 -6.83 6.74
CA PHE A 296 23.00 -7.69 6.75
C PHE A 296 23.79 -7.65 5.42
#